data_659d58d029717e919790d4dbadef414e
#
_entry.id   659d58d029717e919790d4dbadef414e
#
_cell.length_a   1.000
_cell.length_b   1.000
_cell.length_c   1.000
_cell.angle_alpha   90.00
_cell.angle_beta   90.00
_cell.angle_gamma   90.00
#
_symmetry.space_group_name_H-M   'P 1'
#
loop_
_entity.id
_entity.type
_entity.pdbx_description
1 polymer ?
#
loop_
_entity_poly.entity_id
_entity_poly.type
_entity_poly.pdbx_seq_one_letter_code
_entity_poly.pdbx_strand_id
1 'polypeptide(L)'
;MNLTKNTLLILILLPILFFISLYGWRIDFFRISDSRGNIIFSSPAALGHKFITRYIHSVELTPVEDEYYIVGGRLWSWEERVRSSKAGLPFQGAKNGRFIMTKDWLIYQGGRLSWQTYYYRIGNEYHGLNQTMFEPYEIYDAYKVLPDRKLLIEVYRKPYMYESMQALESTSDTP
;
A
#
# COMPACT_ATOMS: atom_id res chain seq x y z
N MET A 1 23.18 -47.66 -5.16
CA MET A 1 22.86 -46.75 -6.30
C MET A 1 23.94 -45.66 -6.32
N ASN A 2 24.94 -45.79 -7.19
CA ASN A 2 26.02 -44.83 -7.25
C ASN A 2 25.55 -43.59 -8.01
N LEU A 3 25.37 -42.48 -7.29
CA LEU A 3 25.10 -41.21 -7.94
C LEU A 3 26.30 -40.81 -8.80
N THR A 4 26.05 -40.44 -10.04
CA THR A 4 27.11 -39.90 -10.89
C THR A 4 27.59 -38.55 -10.32
N LYS A 5 28.85 -38.19 -10.55
CA LYS A 5 29.40 -36.87 -10.10
C LYS A 5 28.53 -35.72 -10.54
N ASN A 6 27.94 -35.79 -11.73
CA ASN A 6 27.02 -34.77 -12.26
C ASN A 6 25.71 -34.65 -11.48
N THR A 7 25.14 -35.79 -11.07
CA THR A 7 23.91 -35.83 -10.24
C THR A 7 24.16 -35.20 -8.86
N LEU A 8 25.32 -35.49 -8.25
CA LEU A 8 25.70 -34.90 -6.98
C LEU A 8 25.90 -33.38 -7.09
N LEU A 9 26.54 -32.93 -8.17
CA LEU A 9 26.74 -31.50 -8.44
C LEU A 9 25.40 -30.77 -8.60
N ILE A 10 24.47 -31.34 -9.34
CA ILE A 10 23.12 -30.77 -9.53
C ILE A 10 22.39 -30.67 -8.19
N LEU A 11 22.42 -31.70 -7.35
CA LEU A 11 21.80 -31.74 -6.03
C LEU A 11 22.35 -30.67 -5.07
N ILE A 12 23.61 -30.24 -5.24
CA ILE A 12 24.22 -29.19 -4.44
C ILE A 12 23.92 -27.81 -5.04
N LEU A 13 24.03 -27.66 -6.36
CA LEU A 13 23.85 -26.37 -7.01
C LEU A 13 22.41 -25.88 -7.00
N LEU A 14 21.44 -26.80 -7.11
CA LEU A 14 20.03 -26.45 -7.21
C LEU A 14 19.49 -25.73 -5.93
N PRO A 15 19.75 -26.21 -4.71
CA PRO A 15 19.39 -25.49 -3.49
C PRO A 15 20.15 -24.16 -3.34
N ILE A 16 21.43 -24.13 -3.73
CA ILE A 16 22.22 -22.88 -3.67
C ILE A 16 21.62 -21.81 -4.59
N LEU A 17 21.28 -22.18 -5.83
CA LEU A 17 20.63 -21.27 -6.78
C LEU A 17 19.24 -20.86 -6.29
N PHE A 18 18.51 -21.77 -5.66
CA PHE A 18 17.22 -21.46 -5.06
C PHE A 18 17.35 -20.42 -3.93
N PHE A 19 18.29 -20.59 -3.01
CA PHE A 19 18.54 -19.61 -1.96
C PHE A 19 19.03 -18.28 -2.51
N ILE A 20 19.91 -18.26 -3.51
CA ILE A 20 20.35 -17.04 -4.17
C ILE A 20 19.17 -16.33 -4.84
N SER A 21 18.25 -17.07 -5.47
CA SER A 21 17.06 -16.49 -6.09
C SER A 21 16.12 -15.88 -5.07
N LEU A 22 15.92 -16.50 -3.92
CA LEU A 22 15.11 -15.95 -2.82
C LEU A 22 15.70 -14.65 -2.24
N TYR A 23 17.01 -14.57 -2.13
CA TYR A 23 17.71 -13.35 -1.70
C TYR A 23 17.72 -12.26 -2.77
N GLY A 24 17.78 -12.64 -4.05
CA GLY A 24 17.73 -11.72 -5.19
C GLY A 24 16.32 -11.20 -5.49
N TRP A 25 15.30 -11.94 -5.09
CA TRP A 25 13.90 -11.56 -5.38
C TRP A 25 13.44 -10.46 -4.44
N ARG A 26 13.44 -9.23 -4.97
CA ARG A 26 12.94 -8.06 -4.26
C ARG A 26 11.46 -7.89 -4.53
N ILE A 27 10.68 -7.85 -3.47
CA ILE A 27 9.25 -7.55 -3.52
C ILE A 27 8.97 -6.21 -2.85
N ASP A 28 7.83 -5.65 -3.18
CA ASP A 28 7.35 -4.44 -2.54
C ASP A 28 6.71 -4.79 -1.19
N PHE A 29 6.92 -3.94 -0.20
CA PHE A 29 6.29 -3.99 1.11
C PHE A 29 5.51 -2.71 1.33
N PHE A 30 4.35 -2.85 1.92
CA PHE A 30 3.48 -1.76 2.34
C PHE A 30 3.42 -1.73 3.86
N ARG A 31 3.64 -0.56 4.44
CA ARG A 31 3.64 -0.36 5.89
C ARG A 31 2.85 0.88 6.24
N ILE A 32 2.06 0.78 7.30
CA ILE A 32 1.41 1.91 7.95
C ILE A 32 1.95 2.00 9.38
N SER A 33 2.44 3.18 9.76
CA SER A 33 2.88 3.47 11.12
C SER A 33 2.24 4.75 11.65
N ASP A 34 2.21 4.91 12.96
CA ASP A 34 1.80 6.14 13.61
C ASP A 34 2.95 7.17 13.63
N SER A 35 2.66 8.37 14.13
CA SER A 35 3.64 9.44 14.27
C SER A 35 4.78 9.14 15.27
N ARG A 36 4.66 8.08 16.07
CA ARG A 36 5.69 7.62 17.02
C ARG A 36 6.55 6.51 16.43
N GLY A 37 6.24 6.05 15.20
CA GLY A 37 6.93 4.96 14.55
C GLY A 37 6.38 3.56 14.88
N ASN A 38 5.30 3.46 15.67
CA ASN A 38 4.68 2.15 15.94
C ASN A 38 4.03 1.63 14.67
N ILE A 39 4.37 0.41 14.29
CA ILE A 39 3.79 -0.25 13.11
C ILE A 39 2.36 -0.68 13.44
N ILE A 40 1.41 -0.18 12.67
CA ILE A 40 -0.01 -0.51 12.76
C ILE A 40 -0.34 -1.66 11.81
N PHE A 41 0.26 -1.63 10.62
CA PHE A 41 0.05 -2.63 9.59
C PHE A 41 1.31 -2.78 8.74
N SER A 42 1.68 -4.00 8.40
CA SER A 42 2.75 -4.29 7.45
C SER A 42 2.41 -5.55 6.67
N SER A 43 2.58 -5.50 5.36
CA SER A 43 2.31 -6.63 4.48
C SER A 43 3.21 -6.59 3.25
N PRO A 44 3.67 -7.75 2.74
CA PRO A 44 4.18 -7.82 1.38
C PRO A 44 3.08 -7.43 0.40
N ALA A 45 3.46 -6.75 -0.66
CA ALA A 45 2.57 -6.30 -1.71
C ALA A 45 2.98 -6.91 -3.05
N ALA A 46 2.07 -7.62 -3.70
CA ALA A 46 2.26 -8.07 -5.06
C ALA A 46 2.30 -6.88 -6.03
N LEU A 47 2.87 -7.09 -7.20
CA LEU A 47 2.89 -6.07 -8.25
C LEU A 47 1.46 -5.62 -8.60
N GLY A 48 1.21 -4.33 -8.50
CA GLY A 48 -0.11 -3.77 -8.77
C GLY A 48 -1.13 -3.98 -7.65
N HIS A 49 -0.69 -4.29 -6.44
CA HIS A 49 -1.56 -4.38 -5.27
C HIS A 49 -2.25 -3.05 -5.02
N LYS A 50 -3.53 -3.07 -4.66
CA LYS A 50 -4.33 -1.86 -4.44
C LYS A 50 -4.33 -1.45 -2.99
N PHE A 51 -4.28 -0.15 -2.79
CA PHE A 51 -4.60 0.52 -1.54
C PHE A 51 -5.63 1.60 -1.83
N ILE A 52 -6.70 1.64 -1.07
CA ILE A 52 -7.80 2.59 -1.24
C ILE A 52 -8.00 3.35 0.05
N THR A 53 -8.17 4.66 -0.05
CA THR A 53 -8.63 5.51 1.05
C THR A 53 -9.96 6.12 0.71
N ARG A 54 -10.83 6.25 1.70
CA ARG A 54 -12.14 6.88 1.57
C ARG A 54 -12.35 7.83 2.73
N TYR A 55 -12.89 9.00 2.46
CA TYR A 55 -13.28 9.94 3.50
C TYR A 55 -14.47 10.79 3.07
N ILE A 56 -15.13 11.45 4.03
CA ILE A 56 -16.16 12.45 3.76
C ILE A 56 -15.49 13.82 3.74
N HIS A 57 -15.62 14.53 2.62
CA HIS A 57 -15.06 15.87 2.48
C HIS A 57 -15.75 16.86 3.43
N SER A 58 -14.97 17.61 4.20
CA SER A 58 -15.49 18.43 5.31
C SER A 58 -16.43 19.56 4.89
N VAL A 59 -16.30 20.06 3.68
CA VAL A 59 -17.12 21.18 3.15
C VAL A 59 -18.25 20.66 2.27
N GLU A 60 -17.95 19.78 1.32
CA GLU A 60 -18.95 19.25 0.39
C GLU A 60 -19.84 18.17 1.02
N LEU A 61 -19.44 17.61 2.16
CA LEU A 61 -20.10 16.52 2.88
C LEU A 61 -20.38 15.30 1.97
N THR A 62 -19.55 15.12 0.98
CA THR A 62 -19.63 14.02 0.02
C THR A 62 -18.42 13.10 0.13
N PRO A 63 -18.57 11.82 -0.22
CA PRO A 63 -17.45 10.89 -0.20
C PRO A 63 -16.42 11.25 -1.28
N VAL A 64 -15.15 11.13 -0.88
CA VAL A 64 -13.98 11.13 -1.74
C VAL A 64 -13.31 9.78 -1.59
N GLU A 65 -12.87 9.20 -2.69
CA GLU A 65 -12.22 7.90 -2.73
C GLU A 65 -10.97 7.99 -3.60
N ASP A 66 -9.82 7.64 -3.01
CA ASP A 66 -8.54 7.60 -3.71
C ASP A 66 -8.08 6.15 -3.86
N GLU A 67 -7.75 5.76 -5.08
CA GLU A 67 -7.20 4.46 -5.40
C GLU A 67 -5.73 4.58 -5.78
N TYR A 68 -4.91 3.76 -5.14
CA TYR A 68 -3.47 3.70 -5.35
C TYR A 68 -3.05 2.30 -5.76
N TYR A 69 -1.98 2.23 -6.55
CA TYR A 69 -1.30 0.97 -6.89
C TYR A 69 0.13 0.96 -6.35
N ILE A 70 0.54 -0.19 -5.84
CA ILE A 70 1.89 -0.41 -5.34
C ILE A 70 2.72 -1.04 -6.45
N VAL A 71 3.73 -0.31 -6.90
CA VAL A 71 4.62 -0.75 -7.99
C VAL A 71 6.03 -0.20 -7.77
N GLY A 72 7.01 -1.08 -7.74
CA GLY A 72 8.42 -0.72 -7.74
C GLY A 72 8.87 0.07 -6.51
N GLY A 73 8.34 -0.25 -5.33
CA GLY A 73 8.65 0.44 -4.08
C GLY A 73 7.99 1.81 -3.97
N ARG A 74 6.90 2.04 -4.70
CA ARG A 74 6.18 3.33 -4.70
C ARG A 74 4.68 3.12 -4.69
N LEU A 75 3.98 4.04 -4.04
CA LEU A 75 2.54 4.20 -4.05
C LEU A 75 2.18 5.15 -5.20
N TRP A 76 1.49 4.65 -6.22
CA TRP A 76 1.07 5.40 -7.40
C TRP A 76 -0.38 5.81 -7.27
N SER A 77 -0.68 7.10 -7.31
CA SER A 77 -2.04 7.61 -7.42
C SER A 77 -2.59 7.23 -8.79
N TRP A 78 -3.64 6.40 -8.78
CA TRP A 78 -4.25 5.92 -10.01
C TRP A 78 -5.57 6.61 -10.30
N GLU A 79 -6.43 6.71 -9.30
CA GLU A 79 -7.78 7.23 -9.49
C GLU A 79 -8.25 7.97 -8.24
N GLU A 80 -8.90 9.11 -8.46
CA GLU A 80 -9.62 9.87 -7.46
C GLU A 80 -11.07 9.99 -7.90
N ARG A 81 -12.00 9.59 -7.04
CA ARG A 81 -13.45 9.66 -7.26
C ARG A 81 -14.06 10.67 -6.31
N VAL A 82 -14.76 11.65 -6.87
CA VAL A 82 -15.48 12.68 -6.10
C VAL A 82 -16.89 12.83 -6.63
N ARG A 83 -17.83 13.29 -5.78
CA ARG A 83 -19.20 13.60 -6.22
C ARG A 83 -19.38 15.06 -6.63
N SER A 84 -18.46 15.92 -6.23
CA SER A 84 -18.47 17.35 -6.53
C SER A 84 -17.06 17.80 -6.85
N SER A 85 -16.90 18.78 -7.72
CA SER A 85 -15.63 19.41 -8.06
C SER A 85 -15.47 20.78 -7.38
N LYS A 86 -16.22 21.04 -6.31
CA LYS A 86 -16.16 22.29 -5.54
C LYS A 86 -15.21 22.15 -4.35
N ALA A 87 -15.04 23.26 -3.63
CA ALA A 87 -14.28 23.33 -2.36
C ALA A 87 -12.85 22.78 -2.44
N GLY A 88 -12.16 23.01 -3.56
CA GLY A 88 -10.77 22.61 -3.74
C GLY A 88 -10.57 21.19 -4.26
N LEU A 89 -11.65 20.47 -4.52
CA LEU A 89 -11.56 19.16 -5.21
C LEU A 89 -11.16 19.38 -6.69
N PRO A 90 -10.57 18.37 -7.33
CA PRO A 90 -10.16 18.46 -8.73
C PRO A 90 -11.31 18.83 -9.65
N PHE A 91 -11.06 19.65 -10.65
CA PHE A 91 -12.02 20.03 -11.70
C PHE A 91 -11.49 19.76 -13.11
N GLN A 92 -10.24 19.30 -13.21
CA GLN A 92 -9.61 18.93 -14.48
C GLN A 92 -8.81 17.64 -14.30
N GLY A 93 -8.82 16.79 -15.33
CA GLY A 93 -7.95 15.62 -15.38
C GLY A 93 -6.46 16.02 -15.32
N ALA A 94 -5.64 15.16 -14.72
CA ALA A 94 -4.20 15.33 -14.75
C ALA A 94 -3.68 15.38 -16.20
N LYS A 95 -2.56 16.09 -16.44
CA LYS A 95 -1.98 16.26 -17.78
C LYS A 95 -1.81 14.99 -18.60
N ASN A 96 -1.56 13.87 -17.91
CA ASN A 96 -1.40 12.54 -18.54
C ASN A 96 -2.47 11.55 -18.07
N GLY A 97 -3.61 12.05 -17.64
CA GLY A 97 -4.72 11.27 -17.14
C GLY A 97 -5.99 11.45 -17.93
N ARG A 98 -7.07 10.90 -17.43
CA ARG A 98 -8.41 11.00 -18.00
C ARG A 98 -9.39 11.56 -16.98
N PHE A 99 -10.35 12.30 -17.46
CA PHE A 99 -11.55 12.68 -16.71
C PHE A 99 -12.72 11.86 -17.24
N ILE A 100 -13.42 11.17 -16.35
CA ILE A 100 -14.57 10.33 -16.66
C ILE A 100 -15.72 10.79 -15.80
N MET A 101 -16.85 11.08 -16.40
CA MET A 101 -18.07 11.43 -15.70
C MET A 101 -19.05 10.27 -15.75
N THR A 102 -19.48 9.83 -14.58
CA THR A 102 -20.57 8.83 -14.44
C THR A 102 -21.78 9.47 -13.79
N LYS A 103 -22.85 8.70 -13.58
CA LYS A 103 -24.04 9.18 -12.88
C LYS A 103 -23.76 9.64 -11.44
N ASP A 104 -22.84 8.94 -10.76
CA ASP A 104 -22.61 9.12 -9.33
C ASP A 104 -21.22 9.71 -8.99
N TRP A 105 -20.27 9.69 -9.95
CA TRP A 105 -18.90 10.05 -9.70
C TRP A 105 -18.28 10.87 -10.83
N LEU A 106 -17.49 11.84 -10.43
CA LEU A 106 -16.46 12.47 -11.26
C LEU A 106 -15.15 11.73 -10.96
N ILE A 107 -14.55 11.13 -11.99
CA ILE A 107 -13.39 10.26 -11.85
C ILE A 107 -12.20 10.90 -12.53
N TYR A 108 -11.14 11.11 -11.77
CA TYR A 108 -9.85 11.61 -12.25
C TYR A 108 -8.87 10.44 -12.23
N GLN A 109 -8.56 9.91 -13.40
CA GLN A 109 -7.79 8.67 -13.54
C GLN A 109 -6.46 8.93 -14.21
N GLY A 110 -5.40 8.27 -13.71
CA GLY A 110 -4.05 8.36 -14.24
C GLY A 110 -3.32 9.59 -13.74
N GLY A 111 -2.25 9.93 -14.44
CA GLY A 111 -1.28 10.90 -13.99
C GLY A 111 0.06 10.21 -13.72
N ARG A 112 1.00 10.90 -13.07
CA ARG A 112 2.33 10.35 -12.79
C ARG A 112 2.77 10.64 -11.35
N LEU A 113 1.79 10.84 -10.46
CA LEU A 113 2.08 11.10 -9.06
C LEU A 113 2.36 9.78 -8.35
N SER A 114 3.47 9.73 -7.64
CA SER A 114 3.83 8.58 -6.83
C SER A 114 4.75 8.98 -5.68
N TRP A 115 4.65 8.23 -4.59
CA TRP A 115 5.41 8.49 -3.36
C TRP A 115 6.01 7.19 -2.83
N GLN A 116 7.16 7.25 -2.19
CA GLN A 116 7.67 6.20 -1.32
C GLN A 116 7.07 6.34 0.07
N THR A 117 6.80 7.57 0.46
CA THR A 117 6.29 7.94 1.77
C THR A 117 5.12 8.89 1.58
N TYR A 118 4.00 8.58 2.19
CA TYR A 118 2.77 9.37 2.12
C TYR A 118 2.19 9.57 3.52
N TYR A 119 1.91 10.81 3.87
CA TYR A 119 1.25 11.13 5.13
C TYR A 119 -0.26 11.18 4.95
N TYR A 120 -0.98 10.36 5.72
CA TYR A 120 -2.42 10.32 5.71
C TYR A 120 -2.97 10.73 7.07
N ARG A 121 -3.86 11.73 7.09
CA ARG A 121 -4.51 12.16 8.32
C ARG A 121 -5.86 11.49 8.46
N ILE A 122 -6.06 10.81 9.57
CA ILE A 122 -7.35 10.26 9.95
C ILE A 122 -8.14 11.34 10.69
N GLY A 123 -9.40 11.51 10.33
CA GLY A 123 -10.36 12.29 11.08
C GLY A 123 -10.98 11.47 12.21
N ASN A 124 -12.22 11.80 12.57
CA ASN A 124 -12.98 11.14 13.64
C ASN A 124 -14.45 10.91 13.19
N GLU A 125 -15.32 10.52 14.12
CA GLU A 125 -16.74 10.28 13.87
C GLU A 125 -17.51 11.50 13.35
N TYR A 126 -17.01 12.71 13.65
CA TYR A 126 -17.65 13.96 13.24
C TYR A 126 -17.05 14.53 11.96
N HIS A 127 -15.79 14.19 11.68
CA HIS A 127 -15.04 14.75 10.56
C HIS A 127 -14.24 13.67 9.84
N GLY A 128 -14.48 13.55 8.55
CA GLY A 128 -13.71 12.71 7.64
C GLY A 128 -14.19 11.27 7.54
N LEU A 129 -14.60 10.62 8.63
CA LEU A 129 -15.05 9.20 8.62
C LEU A 129 -14.11 8.30 7.78
N ASN A 130 -12.80 8.46 7.98
CA ASN A 130 -11.80 7.84 7.12
C ASN A 130 -11.82 6.31 7.19
N GLN A 131 -11.89 5.71 6.03
CA GLN A 131 -11.77 4.27 5.82
C GLN A 131 -10.55 3.97 4.96
N THR A 132 -9.93 2.83 5.18
CA THR A 132 -8.83 2.34 4.34
C THR A 132 -9.09 0.89 3.95
N MET A 133 -8.64 0.50 2.76
CA MET A 133 -8.68 -0.88 2.29
C MET A 133 -7.34 -1.21 1.64
N PHE A 134 -6.77 -2.34 2.02
CA PHE A 134 -5.61 -2.93 1.39
C PHE A 134 -5.98 -4.33 0.92
N GLU A 135 -6.03 -4.57 -0.38
CA GLU A 135 -6.41 -5.88 -0.91
C GLU A 135 -5.47 -6.99 -0.43
N PRO A 136 -5.98 -8.19 -0.11
CA PRO A 136 -7.38 -8.63 -0.17
C PRO A 136 -8.17 -8.39 1.12
N TYR A 137 -7.69 -7.55 2.01
CA TYR A 137 -8.30 -7.29 3.32
C TYR A 137 -9.57 -6.45 3.21
N GLU A 138 -10.44 -6.59 4.20
CA GLU A 138 -11.69 -5.85 4.29
C GLU A 138 -11.47 -4.35 4.56
N ILE A 139 -12.53 -3.58 4.39
CA ILE A 139 -12.54 -2.16 4.71
C ILE A 139 -12.30 -1.97 6.21
N TYR A 140 -11.31 -1.15 6.54
CA TYR A 140 -10.96 -0.81 7.90
C TYR A 140 -11.45 0.61 8.24
N ASP A 141 -12.30 0.73 9.26
CA ASP A 141 -12.82 1.99 9.77
C ASP A 141 -11.75 2.71 10.60
N ALA A 142 -10.76 3.28 9.94
CA ALA A 142 -9.62 3.91 10.58
C ALA A 142 -10.03 5.02 11.56
N TYR A 143 -11.10 5.76 11.27
CA TYR A 143 -11.61 6.84 12.12
C TYR A 143 -12.11 6.34 13.49
N LYS A 144 -12.54 5.07 13.62
CA LYS A 144 -12.98 4.50 14.90
C LYS A 144 -11.81 4.08 15.78
N VAL A 145 -10.77 3.52 15.16
CA VAL A 145 -9.67 2.89 15.89
C VAL A 145 -8.50 3.85 16.09
N LEU A 146 -8.29 4.78 15.18
CA LEU A 146 -7.18 5.72 15.16
C LEU A 146 -7.66 7.16 14.96
N PRO A 147 -8.66 7.66 15.74
CA PRO A 147 -9.20 9.00 15.53
C PRO A 147 -8.12 10.07 15.68
N ASP A 148 -8.19 11.09 14.83
CA ASP A 148 -7.31 12.27 14.83
C ASP A 148 -5.81 11.98 14.68
N ARG A 149 -5.45 10.77 14.21
CA ARG A 149 -4.06 10.36 14.02
C ARG A 149 -3.52 10.77 12.66
N LYS A 150 -2.23 11.09 12.67
CA LYS A 150 -1.44 11.20 11.44
C LYS A 150 -0.70 9.88 11.24
N LEU A 151 -0.97 9.24 10.11
CA LEU A 151 -0.32 7.99 9.72
C LEU A 151 0.78 8.27 8.69
N LEU A 152 1.83 7.48 8.78
CA LEU A 152 2.88 7.40 7.78
C LEU A 152 2.67 6.12 6.99
N ILE A 153 2.43 6.24 5.71
CA ILE A 153 2.31 5.15 4.76
C ILE A 153 3.63 5.08 3.99
N GLU A 154 4.27 3.94 4.01
CA GLU A 154 5.54 3.71 3.36
C GLU A 154 5.44 2.52 2.41
N VAL A 155 6.05 2.68 1.23
CA VAL A 155 6.26 1.58 0.29
C VAL A 155 7.75 1.48 0.03
N TYR A 156 8.30 0.31 0.26
CA TYR A 156 9.72 0.05 0.08
C TYR A 156 9.94 -1.31 -0.56
N ARG A 157 11.13 -1.52 -1.11
CA ARG A 157 11.47 -2.75 -1.82
C ARG A 157 12.67 -3.42 -1.16
N LYS A 158 12.44 -4.65 -0.69
CA LYS A 158 13.46 -5.47 -0.02
C LYS A 158 13.42 -6.91 -0.51
N PRO A 159 14.50 -7.70 -0.30
CA PRO A 159 14.44 -9.15 -0.46
C PRO A 159 13.36 -9.73 0.46
N TYR A 160 12.58 -10.68 -0.04
CA TYR A 160 11.49 -11.30 0.73
C TYR A 160 11.94 -11.89 2.06
N MET A 161 13.09 -12.57 2.05
CA MET A 161 13.66 -13.22 3.25
C MET A 161 14.06 -12.24 4.37
N TYR A 162 14.33 -10.98 4.04
CA TYR A 162 14.80 -10.01 5.03
C TYR A 162 13.70 -9.62 6.03
N GLU A 163 12.48 -9.44 5.56
CA GLU A 163 11.36 -9.01 6.42
C GLU A 163 10.82 -10.16 7.26
N SER A 164 10.83 -11.39 6.74
CA SER A 164 10.43 -12.58 7.51
C SER A 164 11.37 -12.86 8.68
N MET A 165 12.64 -12.54 8.57
CA MET A 165 13.60 -12.66 9.67
C MET A 165 13.37 -11.61 10.76
N GLN A 166 13.11 -10.35 10.40
CA GLN A 166 12.80 -9.30 11.38
C GLN A 166 11.50 -9.57 12.14
N ALA A 167 10.48 -10.13 11.47
CA ALA A 167 9.23 -10.51 12.11
C ALA A 167 9.43 -11.62 13.15
N LEU A 168 10.35 -12.57 12.90
CA LEU A 168 10.67 -13.64 13.85
C LEU A 168 11.47 -13.11 15.07
N GLU A 169 12.37 -12.17 14.88
CA GLU A 169 13.11 -11.55 15.98
C GLU A 169 12.19 -10.74 16.91
N SER A 170 11.24 -9.99 16.35
CA SER A 170 10.29 -9.18 17.15
C SER A 170 9.30 -10.01 17.97
N THR A 171 9.02 -11.26 17.59
CA THR A 171 8.17 -12.19 18.36
C THR A 171 8.93 -12.94 19.44
N SER A 172 10.26 -13.01 19.39
CA SER A 172 11.09 -13.67 20.39
C SER A 172 11.39 -12.79 21.62
N ASP A 173 11.22 -11.47 21.50
CA ASP A 173 11.52 -10.48 22.56
C ASP A 173 10.30 -10.08 23.40
N THR A 174 9.17 -10.77 23.26
CA THR A 174 8.02 -10.60 24.16
C THR A 174 8.16 -11.57 25.34
N PRO A 175 8.37 -11.09 26.58
CA PRO A 175 8.50 -11.92 27.77
C PRO A 175 7.21 -12.64 28.15
#